data_748f6108072d4144fb5153728fe8f692
#
_entry.id   748f6108072d4144fb5153728fe8f692
#
_cell.length_a   1.000
_cell.length_b   1.000
_cell.length_c   1.000
_cell.angle_alpha   90.00
_cell.angle_beta   90.00
_cell.angle_gamma   90.00
#
_symmetry.space_group_name_H-M   'P 1'
#
loop_
_entity.id
_entity.type
_entity.pdbx_description
1 polymer ?
#
loop_
_entity_poly.entity_id
_entity_poly.type
_entity_poly.pdbx_seq_one_letter_code
_entity_poly.pdbx_strand_id
1 'polypeptide(L)'
;TTIHVSGRPEAVISTYRIRGAKQMQVDLMSRRNRLSSAIKASILGVFDNDSFNRLLLRADVPWNYVSLLQALHSYARQLGSPYGRETVREALESNSDVVRSLTEYFRIKFDPSIDGLQADSVCDKRTQLIERAERTLLAQIARVADLKSDSIIRTFYNLIQATLRTNFYNRDAYKVPEVVLKFDPSQIERIPEPRPYREIYVHHPKVAGLHLRGGPV
;
A
#
# COMPACT_ATOMS: atom_id res chain seq x y z
N THR A 1 -17.86 18.00 23.31
CA THR A 1 -19.18 17.89 23.92
C THR A 1 -19.46 16.42 24.19
N THR A 2 -19.75 16.07 25.45
CA THR A 2 -20.18 14.72 25.82
C THR A 2 -21.70 14.67 25.74
N ILE A 3 -22.25 13.62 25.13
CA ILE A 3 -23.68 13.39 25.03
C ILE A 3 -24.02 12.13 25.81
N HIS A 4 -24.89 12.25 26.78
CA HIS A 4 -25.44 11.13 27.53
C HIS A 4 -26.77 10.70 26.90
N VAL A 5 -26.83 9.45 26.43
CA VAL A 5 -28.07 8.84 25.92
C VAL A 5 -28.46 7.72 26.86
N SER A 6 -29.64 7.81 27.45
CA SER A 6 -30.13 6.82 28.40
C SER A 6 -30.11 5.39 27.78
N GLY A 7 -29.47 4.43 28.48
CA GLY A 7 -29.37 3.04 28.04
C GLY A 7 -28.34 2.77 26.94
N ARG A 8 -27.48 3.74 26.58
CA ARG A 8 -26.37 3.58 25.62
C ARG A 8 -25.05 4.02 26.25
N PRO A 9 -23.90 3.50 25.73
CA PRO A 9 -22.60 4.00 26.18
C PRO A 9 -22.46 5.50 25.87
N GLU A 10 -21.69 6.20 26.68
CA GLU A 10 -21.39 7.61 26.48
C GLU A 10 -20.85 7.90 25.09
N ALA A 11 -21.42 8.90 24.42
CA ALA A 11 -20.94 9.35 23.13
C ALA A 11 -20.22 10.71 23.30
N VAL A 12 -19.04 10.83 22.70
CA VAL A 12 -18.26 12.07 22.70
C VAL A 12 -18.24 12.65 21.28
N ILE A 13 -18.69 13.90 21.13
CA ILE A 13 -18.52 14.65 19.89
C ILE A 13 -17.30 15.54 20.04
N SER A 14 -16.27 15.26 19.23
CA SER A 14 -15.05 16.06 19.16
C SER A 14 -15.00 16.83 17.84
N THR A 15 -14.78 18.12 17.94
CA THR A 15 -14.60 19.00 16.77
C THR A 15 -13.13 19.37 16.66
N TYR A 16 -12.53 19.14 15.51
CA TYR A 16 -11.14 19.43 15.23
C TYR A 16 -11.04 20.49 14.11
N ARG A 17 -10.18 21.47 14.31
CA ARG A 17 -9.76 22.34 13.23
C ARG A 17 -8.46 21.77 12.65
N ILE A 18 -8.52 21.34 11.39
CA ILE A 18 -7.38 20.77 10.68
C ILE A 18 -6.75 21.87 9.82
N ARG A 19 -5.43 21.95 9.86
CA ARG A 19 -4.66 22.86 9.01
C ARG A 19 -3.59 22.03 8.29
N GLY A 20 -3.47 22.21 6.97
CA GLY A 20 -2.37 21.62 6.20
C GLY A 20 -1.01 22.13 6.70
N ALA A 21 0.03 21.29 6.62
CA ALA A 21 1.40 21.75 6.87
C ALA A 21 1.75 22.89 5.90
N LYS A 22 2.64 23.79 6.32
CA LYS A 22 3.08 24.94 5.51
C LYS A 22 3.35 24.51 4.06
N GLN A 23 2.76 25.24 3.10
CA GLN A 23 2.85 25.03 1.63
C GLN A 23 1.96 23.95 1.01
N MET A 24 1.12 23.24 1.76
CA MET A 24 0.21 22.28 1.17
C MET A 24 -1.15 22.94 0.88
N GLN A 25 -1.36 23.37 -0.34
CA GLN A 25 -2.70 23.70 -0.85
C GLN A 25 -3.41 22.37 -1.16
N VAL A 26 -4.16 21.85 -0.20
CA VAL A 26 -4.98 20.65 -0.37
C VAL A 26 -6.43 21.07 -0.26
N ASP A 27 -7.20 20.75 -1.28
CA ASP A 27 -8.65 20.81 -1.17
C ASP A 27 -9.13 19.67 -0.27
N LEU A 28 -9.33 20.00 1.00
CA LEU A 28 -9.80 19.04 2.01
C LEU A 28 -11.24 18.60 1.74
N MET A 29 -12.04 19.42 1.04
CA MET A 29 -13.43 19.08 0.74
C MET A 29 -13.53 17.95 -0.28
N SER A 30 -12.73 18.00 -1.35
CA SER A 30 -12.67 16.92 -2.34
C SER A 30 -12.17 15.58 -1.75
N ARG A 31 -11.39 15.63 -0.66
CA ARG A 31 -10.79 14.47 0.02
C ARG A 31 -11.48 14.07 1.32
N ARG A 32 -12.61 14.71 1.64
CA ARG A 32 -13.35 14.51 2.90
C ARG A 32 -13.62 13.04 3.22
N ASN A 33 -14.17 12.30 2.27
CA ASN A 33 -14.55 10.90 2.47
C ASN A 33 -13.32 10.01 2.72
N ARG A 34 -12.23 10.28 2.01
CA ARG A 34 -10.96 9.56 2.15
C ARG A 34 -10.31 9.80 3.52
N LEU A 35 -10.27 11.05 3.94
CA LEU A 35 -9.75 11.44 5.26
C LEU A 35 -10.62 10.87 6.39
N SER A 36 -11.93 10.99 6.29
CA SER A 36 -12.87 10.44 7.27
C SER A 36 -12.71 8.92 7.42
N SER A 37 -12.56 8.20 6.30
CA SER A 37 -12.31 6.76 6.28
C SER A 37 -10.97 6.40 6.94
N ALA A 38 -9.91 7.15 6.65
CA ALA A 38 -8.59 6.94 7.25
C ALA A 38 -8.57 7.22 8.76
N ILE A 39 -9.20 8.31 9.20
CA ILE A 39 -9.34 8.65 10.63
C ILE A 39 -10.12 7.56 11.36
N LYS A 40 -11.23 7.09 10.78
CA LYS A 40 -12.00 5.97 11.34
C LYS A 40 -11.15 4.71 11.46
N ALA A 41 -10.41 4.34 10.43
CA ALA A 41 -9.54 3.18 10.42
C ALA A 41 -8.44 3.27 11.51
N SER A 42 -7.86 4.46 11.68
CA SER A 42 -6.84 4.71 12.72
C SER A 42 -7.42 4.61 14.13
N ILE A 43 -8.61 5.17 14.37
CA ILE A 43 -9.30 5.09 15.68
C ILE A 43 -9.64 3.63 16.01
N LEU A 44 -10.04 2.84 15.03
CA LEU A 44 -10.34 1.42 15.20
C LEU A 44 -9.07 0.55 15.36
N GLY A 45 -7.88 1.11 15.22
CA GLY A 45 -6.60 0.40 15.33
C GLY A 45 -6.33 -0.57 14.17
N VAL A 46 -7.01 -0.40 13.03
CA VAL A 46 -6.83 -1.21 11.81
C VAL A 46 -5.92 -0.55 10.79
N PHE A 47 -5.50 0.67 11.05
CA PHE A 47 -4.58 1.44 10.24
C PHE A 47 -3.54 2.11 11.14
N ASP A 48 -2.27 1.95 10.83
CA ASP A 48 -1.17 2.54 11.59
C ASP A 48 -1.21 4.08 11.52
N ASN A 49 -1.04 4.70 12.69
CA ASN A 49 -0.86 6.15 12.78
C ASN A 49 0.62 6.50 12.72
N ASP A 50 1.18 6.49 11.52
CA ASP A 50 2.58 6.81 11.29
C ASP A 50 2.79 7.89 10.21
N SER A 51 4.05 8.17 9.89
CA SER A 51 4.41 9.22 8.93
C SER A 51 3.97 8.93 7.49
N PHE A 52 3.74 7.66 7.12
CA PHE A 52 3.19 7.28 5.81
C PHE A 52 1.78 7.85 5.57
N ASN A 53 1.05 8.22 6.62
CA ASN A 53 -0.28 8.81 6.52
C ASN A 53 -0.29 10.13 5.71
N ARG A 54 0.86 10.78 5.55
CA ARG A 54 1.00 11.96 4.68
C ARG A 54 0.72 11.64 3.22
N LEU A 55 0.91 10.39 2.79
CA LEU A 55 0.62 9.93 1.42
C LEU A 55 -0.88 10.00 1.09
N LEU A 56 -1.77 9.92 2.09
CA LEU A 56 -3.21 10.15 1.90
C LEU A 56 -3.49 11.49 1.22
N LEU A 57 -2.71 12.51 1.56
CA LEU A 57 -2.88 13.85 1.03
C LEU A 57 -1.92 14.14 -0.12
N ARG A 58 -0.66 13.71 -0.02
CA ARG A 58 0.37 14.01 -1.01
C ARG A 58 0.20 13.20 -2.31
N ALA A 59 0.02 11.89 -2.17
CA ALA A 59 -0.16 11.01 -3.32
C ALA A 59 -1.64 10.78 -3.68
N ASP A 60 -2.55 11.29 -2.86
CA ASP A 60 -3.99 11.13 -3.04
C ASP A 60 -4.44 9.66 -3.15
N VAL A 61 -3.87 8.79 -2.33
CA VAL A 61 -4.19 7.36 -2.27
C VAL A 61 -5.05 7.02 -1.03
N PRO A 62 -5.98 6.05 -1.12
CA PRO A 62 -6.76 5.58 0.03
C PRO A 62 -5.87 4.96 1.12
N TRP A 63 -6.35 4.95 2.36
CA TRP A 63 -5.60 4.45 3.52
C TRP A 63 -5.18 2.97 3.41
N ASN A 64 -6.01 2.14 2.79
CA ASN A 64 -5.68 0.72 2.56
C ASN A 64 -4.46 0.57 1.63
N TYR A 65 -4.28 1.44 0.63
CA TYR A 65 -3.05 1.46 -0.18
C TYR A 65 -1.85 2.00 0.60
N VAL A 66 -2.06 2.95 1.52
CA VAL A 66 -0.99 3.33 2.46
C VAL A 66 -0.57 2.13 3.31
N SER A 67 -1.52 1.32 3.82
CA SER A 67 -1.21 0.07 4.52
C SER A 67 -0.44 -0.93 3.65
N LEU A 68 -0.76 -1.01 2.35
CA LEU A 68 0.03 -1.82 1.40
C LEU A 68 1.48 -1.32 1.30
N LEU A 69 1.69 0.00 1.18
CA LEU A 69 3.02 0.58 1.11
C LEU A 69 3.81 0.37 2.42
N GLN A 70 3.13 0.44 3.57
CA GLN A 70 3.71 0.08 4.88
C GLN A 70 4.12 -1.39 4.91
N ALA A 71 3.26 -2.30 4.40
CA ALA A 71 3.56 -3.73 4.31
C ALA A 71 4.79 -4.00 3.42
N LEU A 72 4.85 -3.39 2.24
CA LEU A 72 5.99 -3.51 1.31
C LEU A 72 7.28 -2.97 1.93
N HIS A 73 7.22 -1.81 2.62
CA HIS A 73 8.37 -1.28 3.35
C HIS A 73 8.83 -2.23 4.46
N SER A 74 7.90 -2.72 5.27
CA SER A 74 8.21 -3.63 6.37
C SER A 74 8.84 -4.93 5.85
N TYR A 75 8.34 -5.49 4.75
CA TYR A 75 8.93 -6.66 4.10
C TYR A 75 10.32 -6.34 3.50
N ALA A 76 10.49 -5.20 2.81
CA ALA A 76 11.80 -4.78 2.32
C ALA A 76 12.84 -4.68 3.45
N ARG A 77 12.44 -4.25 4.66
CA ARG A 77 13.30 -4.24 5.85
C ARG A 77 13.72 -5.66 6.28
N GLN A 78 12.81 -6.65 6.18
CA GLN A 78 13.15 -8.06 6.42
C GLN A 78 14.18 -8.59 5.42
N LEU A 79 14.14 -8.11 4.18
CA LEU A 79 15.12 -8.43 3.13
C LEU A 79 16.45 -7.67 3.27
N GLY A 80 16.63 -6.87 4.34
CA GLY A 80 17.87 -6.13 4.59
C GLY A 80 17.94 -4.75 3.93
N SER A 81 16.82 -4.18 3.48
CA SER A 81 16.82 -2.79 2.98
C SER A 81 17.39 -1.83 4.04
N PRO A 82 18.37 -0.98 3.70
CA PRO A 82 18.97 -0.05 4.65
C PRO A 82 18.09 1.16 4.96
N TYR A 83 17.04 1.38 4.18
CA TYR A 83 16.23 2.61 4.26
C TYR A 83 15.20 2.53 5.39
N GLY A 84 15.32 3.47 6.33
CA GLY A 84 14.36 3.65 7.42
C GLY A 84 13.05 4.27 6.94
N ARG A 85 12.04 4.23 7.83
CA ARG A 85 10.66 4.68 7.54
C ARG A 85 10.60 6.13 7.01
N GLU A 86 11.30 7.05 7.67
CA GLU A 86 11.27 8.47 7.26
C GLU A 86 11.90 8.69 5.88
N THR A 87 13.01 8.03 5.60
CA THR A 87 13.67 8.10 4.28
C THR A 87 12.75 7.59 3.17
N VAL A 88 12.07 6.46 3.42
CA VAL A 88 11.11 5.89 2.46
C VAL A 88 9.91 6.81 2.30
N ARG A 89 9.36 7.36 3.39
CA ARG A 89 8.27 8.33 3.34
C ARG A 89 8.64 9.54 2.48
N GLU A 90 9.82 10.12 2.70
CA GLU A 90 10.30 11.29 1.94
C GLU A 90 10.44 10.98 0.44
N ALA A 91 10.99 9.83 0.10
CA ALA A 91 11.11 9.38 -1.28
C ALA A 91 9.75 9.25 -1.96
N LEU A 92 8.76 8.64 -1.28
CA LEU A 92 7.41 8.46 -1.79
C LEU A 92 6.63 9.79 -1.87
N GLU A 93 6.77 10.68 -0.88
CA GLU A 93 6.13 12.02 -0.91
C GLU A 93 6.66 12.88 -2.06
N SER A 94 7.97 12.86 -2.29
CA SER A 94 8.61 13.64 -3.36
C SER A 94 8.26 13.11 -4.75
N ASN A 95 7.83 11.85 -4.84
CA ASN A 95 7.47 11.18 -6.09
C ASN A 95 6.01 10.70 -6.07
N SER A 96 5.09 11.57 -5.66
CA SER A 96 3.68 11.23 -5.44
C SER A 96 2.97 10.70 -6.71
N ASP A 97 3.36 11.13 -7.90
CA ASP A 97 2.83 10.62 -9.16
C ASP A 97 3.24 9.16 -9.39
N VAL A 98 4.48 8.82 -9.07
CA VAL A 98 4.98 7.44 -9.14
C VAL A 98 4.25 6.56 -8.14
N VAL A 99 3.96 7.07 -6.93
CA VAL A 99 3.17 6.34 -5.92
C VAL A 99 1.78 6.01 -6.44
N ARG A 100 1.11 6.96 -7.11
CA ARG A 100 -0.19 6.70 -7.75
C ARG A 100 -0.09 5.60 -8.80
N SER A 101 0.94 5.62 -9.62
CA SER A 101 1.16 4.61 -10.65
C SER A 101 1.54 3.25 -10.07
N LEU A 102 2.29 3.19 -8.98
CA LEU A 102 2.56 1.96 -8.23
C LEU A 102 1.27 1.32 -7.69
N THR A 103 0.41 2.13 -7.06
CA THR A 103 -0.86 1.64 -6.53
C THR A 103 -1.84 1.24 -7.65
N GLU A 104 -1.83 1.93 -8.77
CA GLU A 104 -2.62 1.58 -9.95
C GLU A 104 -2.12 0.29 -10.61
N TYR A 105 -0.80 0.11 -10.75
CA TYR A 105 -0.20 -1.12 -11.23
C TYR A 105 -0.60 -2.32 -10.34
N PHE A 106 -0.52 -2.16 -9.02
CA PHE A 106 -1.01 -3.17 -8.08
C PHE A 106 -2.51 -3.45 -8.26
N ARG A 107 -3.33 -2.39 -8.42
CA ARG A 107 -4.77 -2.52 -8.66
C ARG A 107 -5.05 -3.33 -9.92
N ILE A 108 -4.45 -2.96 -11.04
CA ILE A 108 -4.67 -3.66 -12.31
C ILE A 108 -4.25 -5.13 -12.21
N LYS A 109 -3.19 -5.42 -11.46
CA LYS A 109 -2.68 -6.78 -11.31
C LYS A 109 -3.58 -7.67 -10.45
N PHE A 110 -4.25 -7.13 -9.42
CA PHE A 110 -4.90 -7.94 -8.39
C PHE A 110 -6.38 -7.67 -8.15
N ASP A 111 -6.94 -6.57 -8.63
CA ASP A 111 -8.36 -6.25 -8.40
C ASP A 111 -9.26 -7.14 -9.26
N PRO A 112 -10.07 -8.05 -8.64
CA PRO A 112 -10.94 -8.94 -9.39
C PRO A 112 -12.07 -8.21 -10.14
N SER A 113 -12.41 -6.98 -9.75
CA SER A 113 -13.44 -6.20 -10.43
C SER A 113 -13.06 -5.80 -11.86
N ILE A 114 -11.78 -5.86 -12.21
CA ILE A 114 -11.28 -5.58 -13.56
C ILE A 114 -11.64 -6.72 -14.53
N ASP A 115 -11.85 -7.94 -14.02
CA ASP A 115 -12.21 -9.12 -14.82
C ASP A 115 -13.71 -9.19 -15.23
N GLY A 116 -14.52 -8.20 -14.92
CA GLY A 116 -15.97 -8.18 -15.15
C GLY A 116 -16.46 -8.34 -16.61
N LEU A 117 -15.64 -8.92 -17.49
CA LEU A 117 -15.90 -9.22 -18.89
C LEU A 117 -15.67 -10.72 -19.11
N GLN A 118 -16.55 -11.36 -19.88
CA GLN A 118 -16.61 -12.80 -20.18
C GLN A 118 -15.25 -13.51 -20.35
N ALA A 119 -15.15 -14.73 -19.79
CA ALA A 119 -13.92 -15.47 -19.47
C ALA A 119 -12.86 -15.63 -20.59
N ASP A 120 -13.24 -15.78 -21.83
CA ASP A 120 -12.31 -16.12 -22.92
C ASP A 120 -11.49 -14.94 -23.48
N SER A 121 -11.88 -13.70 -23.20
CA SER A 121 -11.15 -12.50 -23.62
C SER A 121 -10.47 -11.73 -22.48
N VAL A 122 -10.62 -12.18 -21.24
CA VAL A 122 -10.25 -11.46 -20.02
C VAL A 122 -8.73 -11.53 -19.77
N CYS A 123 -8.13 -12.70 -20.00
CA CYS A 123 -6.69 -12.91 -19.78
C CYS A 123 -5.86 -11.98 -20.65
N ASP A 124 -6.16 -11.88 -21.93
CA ASP A 124 -5.41 -11.02 -22.88
C ASP A 124 -5.59 -9.54 -22.58
N LYS A 125 -6.81 -9.11 -22.21
CA LYS A 125 -7.09 -7.70 -21.87
C LYS A 125 -6.38 -7.27 -20.58
N ARG A 126 -6.42 -8.12 -19.54
CA ARG A 126 -5.72 -7.82 -18.28
C ARG A 126 -4.21 -7.77 -18.50
N THR A 127 -3.65 -8.68 -19.27
CA THR A 127 -2.21 -8.69 -19.62
C THR A 127 -1.83 -7.38 -20.31
N GLN A 128 -2.60 -6.94 -21.30
CA GLN A 128 -2.36 -5.66 -21.99
C GLN A 128 -2.46 -4.44 -21.04
N LEU A 129 -3.41 -4.45 -20.10
CA LEU A 129 -3.53 -3.40 -19.09
C LEU A 129 -2.34 -3.38 -18.15
N ILE A 130 -1.87 -4.56 -17.69
CA ILE A 130 -0.67 -4.70 -16.85
C ILE A 130 0.54 -4.14 -17.59
N GLU A 131 0.80 -4.56 -18.83
CA GLU A 131 1.92 -4.10 -19.63
C GLU A 131 1.88 -2.58 -19.88
N ARG A 132 0.69 -2.03 -20.12
CA ARG A 132 0.53 -0.58 -20.30
C ARG A 132 0.83 0.18 -19.00
N ALA A 133 0.29 -0.28 -17.87
CA ALA A 133 0.51 0.33 -16.57
C ALA A 133 1.99 0.25 -16.18
N GLU A 134 2.62 -0.89 -16.43
CA GLU A 134 4.04 -1.12 -16.16
C GLU A 134 4.93 -0.18 -16.99
N ARG A 135 4.69 -0.06 -18.30
CA ARG A 135 5.42 0.88 -19.15
C ARG A 135 5.29 2.32 -18.65
N THR A 136 4.09 2.72 -18.26
CA THR A 136 3.84 4.07 -17.70
C THR A 136 4.62 4.27 -16.40
N LEU A 137 4.58 3.30 -15.50
CA LEU A 137 5.28 3.33 -14.22
C LEU A 137 6.80 3.40 -14.42
N LEU A 138 7.37 2.53 -15.27
CA LEU A 138 8.81 2.52 -15.56
C LEU A 138 9.28 3.82 -16.19
N ALA A 139 8.48 4.42 -17.09
CA ALA A 139 8.79 5.73 -17.67
C ALA A 139 8.79 6.85 -16.63
N GLN A 140 7.97 6.76 -15.59
CA GLN A 140 7.98 7.70 -14.47
C GLN A 140 9.17 7.46 -13.53
N ILE A 141 9.46 6.19 -13.20
CA ILE A 141 10.64 5.82 -12.39
C ILE A 141 11.93 6.33 -13.04
N ALA A 142 12.06 6.21 -14.36
CA ALA A 142 13.23 6.70 -15.09
C ALA A 142 13.46 8.22 -14.97
N ARG A 143 12.46 9.00 -14.53
CA ARG A 143 12.57 10.45 -14.31
C ARG A 143 12.90 10.82 -12.86
N VAL A 144 12.98 9.86 -11.97
CA VAL A 144 13.36 10.09 -10.58
C VAL A 144 14.83 10.46 -10.53
N ALA A 145 15.14 11.71 -10.17
CA ALA A 145 16.49 12.22 -10.22
C ALA A 145 17.38 11.80 -9.04
N ASP A 146 16.77 11.56 -7.86
CA ASP A 146 17.49 11.14 -6.66
C ASP A 146 17.70 9.63 -6.63
N LEU A 147 18.95 9.18 -6.63
CA LEU A 147 19.33 7.77 -6.65
C LEU A 147 18.74 6.96 -5.47
N LYS A 148 18.61 7.58 -4.31
CA LYS A 148 18.02 6.94 -3.13
C LYS A 148 16.53 6.70 -3.35
N SER A 149 15.80 7.72 -3.82
CA SER A 149 14.39 7.60 -4.15
C SER A 149 14.15 6.59 -5.27
N ASP A 150 14.97 6.60 -6.32
CA ASP A 150 14.90 5.60 -7.40
C ASP A 150 15.08 4.17 -6.86
N SER A 151 16.09 3.94 -6.04
CA SER A 151 16.33 2.60 -5.42
C SER A 151 15.15 2.14 -4.56
N ILE A 152 14.56 3.04 -3.76
CA ILE A 152 13.40 2.74 -2.91
C ILE A 152 12.20 2.38 -3.78
N ILE A 153 11.90 3.20 -4.78
CA ILE A 153 10.73 3.01 -5.66
C ILE A 153 10.86 1.74 -6.49
N ARG A 154 12.06 1.43 -7.01
CA ARG A 154 12.33 0.17 -7.73
C ARG A 154 12.16 -1.03 -6.82
N THR A 155 12.54 -0.94 -5.55
CA THR A 155 12.27 -2.00 -4.57
C THR A 155 10.78 -2.26 -4.43
N PHE A 156 9.96 -1.20 -4.29
CA PHE A 156 8.50 -1.35 -4.23
C PHE A 156 7.90 -1.95 -5.52
N TYR A 157 8.36 -1.48 -6.68
CA TYR A 157 7.96 -2.03 -7.97
C TYR A 157 8.30 -3.53 -8.07
N ASN A 158 9.56 -3.90 -7.75
CA ASN A 158 9.99 -5.30 -7.80
C ASN A 158 9.17 -6.20 -6.85
N LEU A 159 8.86 -5.74 -5.64
CA LEU A 159 8.01 -6.49 -4.72
C LEU A 159 6.58 -6.65 -5.24
N ILE A 160 5.99 -5.62 -5.86
CA ILE A 160 4.68 -5.74 -6.50
C ILE A 160 4.75 -6.72 -7.69
N GLN A 161 5.81 -6.65 -8.47
CA GLN A 161 6.05 -7.56 -9.60
C GLN A 161 6.18 -9.02 -9.12
N ALA A 162 6.95 -9.26 -8.07
CA ALA A 162 7.15 -10.59 -7.48
C ALA A 162 5.94 -11.13 -6.72
N THR A 163 4.92 -10.29 -6.43
CA THR A 163 3.69 -10.73 -5.76
C THR A 163 2.87 -11.61 -6.69
N LEU A 164 2.55 -12.83 -6.22
CA LEU A 164 1.72 -13.81 -6.93
C LEU A 164 0.24 -13.72 -6.54
N ARG A 165 -0.04 -13.50 -5.27
CA ARG A 165 -1.40 -13.45 -4.70
C ARG A 165 -1.44 -12.54 -3.49
N THR A 166 -2.64 -11.99 -3.24
CA THR A 166 -2.92 -11.16 -2.07
C THR A 166 -4.39 -11.34 -1.64
N ASN A 167 -4.69 -11.05 -0.37
CA ASN A 167 -6.06 -10.94 0.15
C ASN A 167 -6.62 -9.51 0.02
N PHE A 168 -5.86 -8.56 -0.53
CA PHE A 168 -6.11 -7.13 -0.45
C PHE A 168 -7.53 -6.72 -0.89
N TYR A 169 -8.06 -7.34 -1.95
CA TYR A 169 -9.39 -7.04 -2.49
C TYR A 169 -10.50 -7.96 -1.98
N ASN A 170 -10.15 -9.10 -1.37
CA ASN A 170 -11.11 -10.11 -0.89
C ASN A 170 -11.35 -10.02 0.62
N ARG A 171 -10.89 -8.92 1.26
CA ARG A 171 -11.04 -8.70 2.68
C ARG A 171 -11.86 -7.44 2.98
N ASP A 172 -12.64 -7.46 4.06
CA ASP A 172 -13.12 -6.23 4.69
C ASP A 172 -11.97 -5.65 5.52
N ALA A 173 -11.35 -4.58 5.04
CA ALA A 173 -10.18 -3.98 5.67
C ALA A 173 -10.44 -3.45 7.09
N TYR A 174 -11.70 -3.24 7.48
CA TYR A 174 -12.06 -2.87 8.86
C TYR A 174 -12.20 -4.06 9.80
N LYS A 175 -12.43 -5.26 9.28
CA LYS A 175 -12.58 -6.50 10.06
C LYS A 175 -11.33 -7.37 10.01
N VAL A 176 -10.64 -7.38 8.86
CA VAL A 176 -9.44 -8.14 8.60
C VAL A 176 -8.38 -7.14 8.11
N PRO A 177 -7.70 -6.43 9.02
CA PRO A 177 -6.73 -5.40 8.66
C PRO A 177 -5.45 -5.96 8.04
N GLU A 178 -5.18 -7.26 8.22
CA GLU A 178 -3.95 -7.89 7.73
C GLU A 178 -3.86 -7.84 6.21
N VAL A 179 -2.76 -7.32 5.71
CA VAL A 179 -2.36 -7.42 4.30
C VAL A 179 -1.48 -8.66 4.15
N VAL A 180 -1.94 -9.61 3.34
CA VAL A 180 -1.19 -10.84 3.03
C VAL A 180 -0.67 -10.75 1.60
N LEU A 181 0.63 -10.95 1.44
CA LEU A 181 1.32 -10.97 0.14
C LEU A 181 2.05 -12.30 -0.01
N LYS A 182 1.75 -13.03 -1.08
CA LYS A 182 2.49 -14.25 -1.46
C LYS A 182 3.44 -13.90 -2.58
N PHE A 183 4.73 -14.12 -2.35
CA PHE A 183 5.79 -13.79 -3.29
C PHE A 183 6.35 -15.00 -4.03
N ASP A 184 6.87 -14.73 -5.21
CA ASP A 184 7.85 -15.57 -5.90
C ASP A 184 9.26 -15.06 -5.61
N PRO A 185 10.01 -15.72 -4.72
CA PRO A 185 11.35 -15.29 -4.35
C PRO A 185 12.34 -15.28 -5.51
N SER A 186 12.10 -16.04 -6.57
CA SER A 186 12.96 -16.04 -7.75
C SER A 186 12.95 -14.69 -8.50
N GLN A 187 11.92 -13.87 -8.31
CA GLN A 187 11.75 -12.56 -8.92
C GLN A 187 12.19 -11.41 -8.01
N ILE A 188 12.59 -11.69 -6.77
CA ILE A 188 13.05 -10.67 -5.83
C ILE A 188 14.57 -10.50 -5.97
N GLU A 189 15.00 -9.28 -6.35
CA GLU A 189 16.39 -8.99 -6.70
C GLU A 189 17.38 -9.18 -5.54
N ARG A 190 16.97 -8.96 -4.29
CA ARG A 190 17.85 -8.96 -3.10
C ARG A 190 17.37 -9.90 -2.00
N ILE A 191 16.98 -11.09 -2.39
CA ILE A 191 16.56 -12.09 -1.40
C ILE A 191 17.78 -12.81 -0.82
N PRO A 192 17.87 -12.99 0.53
CA PRO A 192 18.95 -13.77 1.14
C PRO A 192 18.92 -15.26 0.73
N GLU A 193 20.10 -15.88 0.66
CA GLU A 193 20.22 -17.32 0.47
C GLU A 193 20.20 -18.06 1.85
N PRO A 194 19.64 -19.29 1.92
CA PRO A 194 19.05 -20.08 0.85
C PRO A 194 17.67 -19.53 0.43
N ARG A 195 17.46 -19.34 -0.87
CA ARG A 195 16.22 -18.80 -1.43
C ARG A 195 15.08 -19.79 -1.25
N PRO A 196 13.98 -19.41 -0.57
CA PRO A 196 12.83 -20.29 -0.41
C PRO A 196 12.05 -20.45 -1.73
N TYR A 197 11.27 -21.53 -1.85
CA TYR A 197 10.41 -21.77 -3.01
C TYR A 197 9.27 -20.73 -3.10
N ARG A 198 8.67 -20.37 -1.95
CA ARG A 198 7.64 -19.32 -1.85
C ARG A 198 7.74 -18.64 -0.48
N GLU A 199 7.35 -17.37 -0.46
CA GLU A 199 7.20 -16.62 0.79
C GLU A 199 5.77 -16.09 0.91
N ILE A 200 5.24 -16.11 2.13
CA ILE A 200 3.97 -15.48 2.48
C ILE A 200 4.24 -14.49 3.60
N TYR A 201 4.09 -13.22 3.31
CA TYR A 201 4.25 -12.14 4.26
C TYR A 201 2.89 -11.64 4.73
N VAL A 202 2.73 -11.54 6.04
CA VAL A 202 1.53 -11.01 6.69
C VAL A 202 1.90 -9.74 7.41
N HIS A 203 1.21 -8.66 7.11
CA HIS A 203 1.38 -7.37 7.76
C HIS A 203 0.09 -6.95 8.47
N HIS A 204 0.21 -6.65 9.75
CA HIS A 204 -0.83 -6.05 10.56
C HIS A 204 -0.22 -4.85 11.32
N PRO A 205 -0.98 -3.81 11.71
CA PRO A 205 -0.44 -2.66 12.45
C PRO A 205 0.35 -3.01 13.72
N LYS A 206 0.04 -4.15 14.35
CA LYS A 206 0.66 -4.58 15.61
C LYS A 206 1.70 -5.69 15.46
N VAL A 207 1.70 -6.41 14.33
CA VAL A 207 2.57 -7.57 14.12
C VAL A 207 2.82 -7.82 12.65
N ALA A 208 4.00 -8.34 12.33
CA ALA A 208 4.32 -8.86 11.01
C ALA A 208 4.80 -10.30 11.13
N GLY A 209 4.48 -11.13 10.13
CA GLY A 209 4.89 -12.52 10.07
C GLY A 209 5.36 -12.91 8.68
N LEU A 210 6.36 -13.79 8.63
CA LEU A 210 6.89 -14.34 7.39
C LEU A 210 6.85 -15.87 7.47
N HIS A 211 6.17 -16.50 6.49
CA HIS A 211 6.16 -17.95 6.30
C HIS A 211 6.96 -18.32 5.06
N LEU A 212 7.94 -19.19 5.25
CA LEU A 212 8.84 -19.68 4.19
C LEU A 212 8.47 -21.10 3.78
N ARG A 213 8.39 -21.37 2.48
CA ARG A 213 8.23 -22.73 1.94
C ARG A 213 9.50 -23.14 1.22
N GLY A 214 10.06 -24.30 1.62
CA GLY A 214 11.31 -24.83 1.07
C GLY A 214 11.14 -25.57 -0.27
N GLY A 215 9.93 -25.98 -0.64
CA GLY A 215 9.70 -26.75 -1.88
C GLY A 215 8.25 -26.73 -2.37
N PRO A 216 8.01 -27.27 -3.58
CA PRO A 216 6.65 -27.47 -4.09
C PRO A 216 5.88 -28.49 -3.22
N VAL A 217 4.55 -28.42 -3.25
CA VAL A 217 3.64 -29.40 -2.66
C VAL A 217 3.22 -30.38 -3.72
#